data_786dd218fa9c84e75770885bdaf55348
#
_entry.id   786dd218fa9c84e75770885bdaf55348
#
_cell.length_a   1.000
_cell.length_b   1.000
_cell.length_c   1.000
_cell.angle_alpha   90.00
_cell.angle_beta   90.00
_cell.angle_gamma   90.00
#
_symmetry.space_group_name_H-M   'P 1'
#
loop_
_entity.id
_entity.type
_entity.pdbx_description
1 polymer ?
#
loop_
_entity_poly.entity_id
_entity_poly.type
_entity_poly.pdbx_seq_one_letter_code
_entity_poly.pdbx_strand_id
1 'polypeptide(L)'
;MTLILIAVITLSGCKNNQNKFDATGTFEADEVIVSAQQSGQILSLNIHEGDALQKGQSIGNIDVSNLQIQKEQVKATINSLKEKLNSSTPQVEVVRKQLAVQQSQLDYLLKEKTRLQNLLKADAATQKQLDDMNAKVEEAQRQLAVLKQQIHLSTSNVHEQNQTILSEKNPLEKSADQIEDQIKKGTIINPVKGTVLTKYAFEGEMTGAGKALYKIANIDTITLRAYITGAQLPGIKTGQIVTVKTDTDGKYKDYKGTLYWVSDKAEFTPKTIQTKDERENLVYAIKIRVPNDGYLKIGMYGEVNFN
;
A
#
# COMPACT_ATOMS: atom_id res chain seq x y z
N MET A 1 31.83 -96.38 24.61
CA MET A 1 32.79 -95.39 24.11
C MET A 1 31.96 -94.37 23.32
N THR A 2 31.48 -93.29 24.00
CA THR A 2 30.52 -92.30 23.53
C THR A 2 31.24 -90.99 23.28
N LEU A 3 31.28 -90.57 22.01
CA LEU A 3 31.89 -89.31 21.56
C LEU A 3 30.85 -88.16 21.77
N ILE A 4 31.17 -87.26 22.68
CA ILE A 4 30.36 -86.04 22.91
C ILE A 4 30.84 -85.02 21.94
N LEU A 5 29.99 -84.64 20.96
CA LEU A 5 30.19 -83.55 20.02
C LEU A 5 29.71 -82.21 20.60
N ILE A 6 30.63 -81.33 21.01
CA ILE A 6 30.35 -79.97 21.54
C ILE A 6 30.13 -79.03 20.34
N ALA A 7 28.86 -78.68 20.06
CA ALA A 7 28.54 -77.65 19.07
C ALA A 7 28.72 -76.22 19.71
N VAL A 8 29.75 -75.50 19.33
CA VAL A 8 29.93 -74.06 19.70
C VAL A 8 29.02 -73.22 18.81
N ILE A 9 27.92 -72.76 19.37
CA ILE A 9 27.04 -71.80 18.73
C ILE A 9 27.66 -70.40 18.89
N THR A 10 28.28 -69.88 17.87
CA THR A 10 28.70 -68.47 17.79
C THR A 10 27.46 -67.61 17.57
N LEU A 11 26.95 -66.93 18.62
CA LEU A 11 25.98 -65.87 18.50
C LEU A 11 26.67 -64.66 17.84
N SER A 12 26.49 -64.51 16.52
CA SER A 12 26.74 -63.27 15.82
C SER A 12 25.66 -62.27 16.25
N GLY A 13 25.99 -61.46 17.26
CA GLY A 13 25.17 -60.31 17.61
C GLY A 13 25.16 -59.33 16.46
N CYS A 14 24.06 -59.21 15.73
CA CYS A 14 23.79 -58.10 14.85
C CYS A 14 23.81 -56.81 15.68
N LYS A 15 24.91 -56.07 15.59
CA LYS A 15 24.98 -54.70 16.08
C LYS A 15 24.07 -53.89 15.20
N ASN A 16 22.82 -53.76 15.60
CA ASN A 16 21.86 -52.86 14.96
C ASN A 16 22.33 -51.43 15.23
N ASN A 17 23.12 -50.90 14.31
CA ASN A 17 23.62 -49.54 14.35
C ASN A 17 22.46 -48.59 13.94
N GLN A 18 21.43 -48.51 14.81
CA GLN A 18 20.42 -47.47 14.67
C GLN A 18 21.13 -46.13 14.83
N ASN A 19 21.28 -45.41 13.74
CA ASN A 19 21.70 -43.99 13.77
C ASN A 19 20.68 -43.29 14.67
N LYS A 20 21.05 -43.04 15.93
CA LYS A 20 20.21 -42.29 16.85
C LYS A 20 20.33 -40.81 16.46
N PHE A 21 19.25 -40.31 15.87
CA PHE A 21 19.10 -38.86 15.68
C PHE A 21 18.51 -38.26 16.95
N ASP A 22 18.90 -37.04 17.26
CA ASP A 22 18.47 -36.33 18.46
C ASP A 22 17.06 -35.78 18.31
N ALA A 23 16.68 -35.36 17.08
CA ALA A 23 15.34 -34.88 16.75
C ALA A 23 14.98 -35.22 15.29
N THR A 24 13.70 -35.29 15.01
CA THR A 24 13.16 -35.50 13.65
C THR A 24 12.03 -34.51 13.39
N GLY A 25 11.85 -34.14 12.14
CA GLY A 25 10.80 -33.21 11.77
C GLY A 25 10.57 -33.13 10.26
N THR A 26 9.83 -32.10 9.84
CA THR A 26 9.53 -31.83 8.44
C THR A 26 9.94 -30.42 8.04
N PHE A 27 10.36 -30.26 6.79
CA PHE A 27 10.68 -28.97 6.23
C PHE A 27 9.41 -28.19 5.92
N GLU A 28 9.36 -26.94 6.35
CA GLU A 28 8.29 -25.98 6.10
C GLU A 28 8.87 -24.65 5.58
N ALA A 29 8.04 -23.84 4.92
CA ALA A 29 8.39 -22.49 4.55
C ALA A 29 7.23 -21.56 4.89
N ASP A 30 7.56 -20.27 5.11
CA ASP A 30 6.53 -19.26 5.32
C ASP A 30 5.87 -18.95 3.98
N GLU A 31 4.63 -19.43 3.82
CA GLU A 31 3.85 -19.28 2.61
C GLU A 31 3.01 -18.02 2.65
N VAL A 32 3.08 -17.23 1.58
CA VAL A 32 2.28 -16.02 1.39
C VAL A 32 1.28 -16.26 0.27
N ILE A 33 0.00 -16.10 0.56
CA ILE A 33 -1.06 -16.13 -0.45
C ILE A 33 -1.24 -14.71 -0.97
N VAL A 34 -0.95 -14.52 -2.25
CA VAL A 34 -1.16 -13.24 -2.92
C VAL A 34 -2.55 -13.22 -3.53
N SER A 35 -3.35 -12.24 -3.11
CA SER A 35 -4.74 -12.09 -3.51
C SER A 35 -4.94 -10.85 -4.38
N ALA A 36 -5.98 -10.87 -5.21
CA ALA A 36 -6.40 -9.73 -6.00
C ALA A 36 -6.80 -8.56 -5.08
N GLN A 37 -6.35 -7.37 -5.39
CA GLN A 37 -6.72 -6.14 -4.67
C GLN A 37 -7.91 -5.43 -5.32
N GLN A 38 -8.28 -5.85 -6.56
CA GLN A 38 -9.38 -5.26 -7.32
C GLN A 38 -10.22 -6.35 -7.98
N SER A 39 -11.49 -6.03 -8.23
CA SER A 39 -12.42 -6.91 -8.94
C SER A 39 -12.40 -6.60 -10.43
N GLY A 40 -12.42 -7.64 -11.27
CA GLY A 40 -12.43 -7.51 -12.72
C GLY A 40 -11.96 -8.80 -13.41
N GLN A 41 -11.87 -8.79 -14.73
CA GLN A 41 -11.27 -9.87 -15.50
C GLN A 41 -9.74 -9.79 -15.42
N ILE A 42 -9.08 -10.92 -15.23
CA ILE A 42 -7.62 -11.01 -15.29
C ILE A 42 -7.20 -10.91 -16.76
N LEU A 43 -6.62 -9.76 -17.15
CA LEU A 43 -6.15 -9.54 -18.52
C LEU A 43 -4.83 -10.25 -18.79
N SER A 44 -3.99 -10.38 -17.78
CA SER A 44 -2.73 -11.12 -17.84
C SER A 44 -2.30 -11.57 -16.45
N LEU A 45 -1.67 -12.75 -16.39
CA LEU A 45 -1.03 -13.27 -15.17
C LEU A 45 0.16 -14.14 -15.59
N ASN A 46 1.30 -13.47 -15.79
CA ASN A 46 2.52 -14.02 -16.40
C ASN A 46 3.41 -14.70 -15.35
N ILE A 47 2.89 -15.76 -14.74
CA ILE A 47 3.62 -16.59 -13.78
C ILE A 47 3.28 -18.06 -13.99
N HIS A 48 4.27 -18.92 -13.68
CA HIS A 48 4.11 -20.38 -13.61
C HIS A 48 4.58 -20.88 -12.24
N GLU A 49 4.10 -22.05 -11.87
CA GLU A 49 4.61 -22.73 -10.68
C GLU A 49 6.11 -23.05 -10.87
N GLY A 50 6.92 -22.74 -9.87
CA GLY A 50 8.37 -22.84 -9.94
C GLY A 50 9.10 -21.53 -10.31
N ASP A 51 8.41 -20.51 -10.79
CA ASP A 51 9.03 -19.23 -11.15
C ASP A 51 9.56 -18.49 -9.91
N ALA A 52 10.76 -17.96 -10.02
CA ALA A 52 11.36 -17.11 -8.99
C ALA A 52 10.98 -15.64 -9.24
N LEU A 53 10.29 -15.01 -8.28
CA LEU A 53 9.82 -13.63 -8.37
C LEU A 53 10.55 -12.73 -7.38
N GLN A 54 10.77 -11.47 -7.79
CA GLN A 54 11.31 -10.42 -6.92
C GLN A 54 10.19 -9.63 -6.25
N LYS A 55 10.48 -9.06 -5.08
CA LYS A 55 9.56 -8.12 -4.42
C LYS A 55 9.38 -6.88 -5.30
N GLY A 56 8.12 -6.44 -5.50
CA GLY A 56 7.75 -5.28 -6.31
C GLY A 56 7.64 -5.58 -7.82
N GLN A 57 7.88 -6.81 -8.25
CA GLN A 57 7.73 -7.22 -9.64
C GLN A 57 6.25 -7.19 -10.06
N SER A 58 5.93 -6.52 -11.15
CA SER A 58 4.61 -6.58 -11.78
C SER A 58 4.50 -7.90 -12.56
N ILE A 59 3.42 -8.65 -12.30
CA ILE A 59 3.24 -10.00 -12.83
C ILE A 59 1.94 -10.16 -13.61
N GLY A 60 1.08 -9.15 -13.62
CA GLY A 60 -0.18 -9.20 -14.35
C GLY A 60 -1.05 -7.98 -14.14
N ASN A 61 -2.19 -7.97 -14.79
CA ASN A 61 -3.16 -6.89 -14.73
C ASN A 61 -4.59 -7.42 -14.68
N ILE A 62 -5.43 -6.72 -13.94
CA ILE A 62 -6.88 -6.90 -13.88
C ILE A 62 -7.52 -5.76 -14.67
N ASP A 63 -8.62 -6.02 -15.37
CA ASP A 63 -9.38 -5.01 -16.10
C ASP A 63 -9.99 -3.98 -15.12
N VAL A 64 -9.62 -2.73 -15.32
CA VAL A 64 -10.07 -1.57 -14.54
C VAL A 64 -10.69 -0.49 -15.45
N SER A 65 -11.11 -0.85 -16.66
CA SER A 65 -11.65 0.07 -17.67
C SER A 65 -12.81 0.91 -17.13
N ASN A 66 -13.71 0.31 -16.36
CA ASN A 66 -14.81 1.02 -15.72
C ASN A 66 -14.32 2.12 -14.76
N LEU A 67 -13.27 1.85 -13.99
CA LEU A 67 -12.68 2.83 -13.08
C LEU A 67 -12.01 3.98 -13.84
N GLN A 68 -11.40 3.68 -14.99
CA GLN A 68 -10.82 4.71 -15.85
C GLN A 68 -11.89 5.65 -16.36
N ILE A 69 -13.02 5.13 -16.85
CA ILE A 69 -14.16 5.92 -17.31
C ILE A 69 -14.74 6.78 -16.16
N GLN A 70 -14.91 6.22 -14.96
CA GLN A 70 -15.38 6.96 -13.79
C GLN A 70 -14.42 8.10 -13.42
N LYS A 71 -13.11 7.85 -13.45
CA LYS A 71 -12.10 8.88 -13.21
C LYS A 71 -12.20 10.02 -14.23
N GLU A 72 -12.39 9.69 -15.51
CA GLU A 72 -12.55 10.70 -16.57
C GLU A 72 -13.83 11.53 -16.37
N GLN A 73 -14.94 10.94 -15.97
CA GLN A 73 -16.16 11.65 -15.64
C GLN A 73 -15.94 12.64 -14.50
N VAL A 74 -15.31 12.22 -13.40
CA VAL A 74 -14.98 13.11 -12.27
C VAL A 74 -14.06 14.24 -12.73
N LYS A 75 -13.03 13.94 -13.53
CA LYS A 75 -12.13 14.97 -14.09
C LYS A 75 -12.87 15.97 -14.99
N ALA A 76 -13.79 15.51 -15.83
CA ALA A 76 -14.60 16.39 -16.66
C ALA A 76 -15.44 17.35 -15.82
N THR A 77 -16.05 16.85 -14.72
CA THR A 77 -16.79 17.70 -13.77
C THR A 77 -15.88 18.73 -13.10
N ILE A 78 -14.68 18.32 -12.65
CA ILE A 78 -13.68 19.24 -12.07
C ILE A 78 -13.30 20.34 -13.08
N ASN A 79 -13.09 20.00 -14.35
CA ASN A 79 -12.76 20.97 -15.40
C ASN A 79 -13.91 21.95 -15.65
N SER A 80 -15.14 21.48 -15.69
CA SER A 80 -16.32 22.36 -15.79
C SER A 80 -16.42 23.36 -14.62
N LEU A 81 -16.12 22.90 -13.38
CA LEU A 81 -16.06 23.78 -12.22
C LEU A 81 -14.91 24.80 -12.31
N LYS A 82 -13.75 24.41 -12.84
CA LYS A 82 -12.62 25.33 -13.08
C LYS A 82 -12.96 26.42 -14.09
N GLU A 83 -13.67 26.09 -15.15
CA GLU A 83 -14.13 27.08 -16.14
C GLU A 83 -15.07 28.11 -15.53
N LYS A 84 -15.95 27.71 -14.60
CA LYS A 84 -16.81 28.63 -13.86
C LYS A 84 -16.02 29.61 -12.99
N LEU A 85 -14.91 29.18 -12.37
CA LEU A 85 -14.05 30.09 -11.61
C LEU A 85 -13.47 31.22 -12.48
N ASN A 86 -13.12 30.92 -13.70
CA ASN A 86 -12.52 31.90 -14.63
C ASN A 86 -13.53 32.88 -15.22
N SER A 87 -14.83 32.54 -15.29
CA SER A 87 -15.88 33.35 -15.90
C SER A 87 -16.43 34.49 -15.02
N SER A 88 -16.12 34.50 -13.74
CA SER A 88 -16.64 35.49 -12.78
C SER A 88 -15.88 36.80 -12.72
N THR A 89 -14.66 36.89 -13.30
CA THR A 89 -13.80 38.07 -13.29
C THR A 89 -14.28 39.26 -14.20
N PRO A 90 -14.91 39.04 -15.37
CA PRO A 90 -15.30 40.11 -16.28
C PRO A 90 -16.29 41.12 -15.69
N GLN A 91 -17.20 40.70 -14.81
CA GLN A 91 -18.21 41.59 -14.21
C GLN A 91 -17.59 42.68 -13.32
N VAL A 92 -16.57 42.32 -12.53
CA VAL A 92 -15.85 43.30 -11.67
C VAL A 92 -15.08 44.31 -12.54
N GLU A 93 -14.54 43.86 -13.66
CA GLU A 93 -13.77 44.72 -14.57
C GLU A 93 -14.63 45.81 -15.23
N VAL A 94 -15.87 45.51 -15.60
CA VAL A 94 -16.84 46.50 -16.13
C VAL A 94 -17.04 47.63 -15.11
N VAL A 95 -17.32 47.32 -13.85
CA VAL A 95 -17.55 48.33 -12.80
C VAL A 95 -16.27 49.12 -12.50
N ARG A 96 -15.09 48.49 -12.59
CA ARG A 96 -13.81 49.22 -12.45
C ARG A 96 -13.61 50.25 -13.56
N LYS A 97 -13.95 49.92 -14.81
CA LYS A 97 -13.89 50.89 -15.93
C LYS A 97 -14.86 52.05 -15.73
N GLN A 98 -16.08 51.80 -15.24
CA GLN A 98 -17.04 52.86 -14.87
C GLN A 98 -16.48 53.74 -13.76
N LEU A 99 -15.84 53.19 -12.73
CA LEU A 99 -15.19 53.92 -11.67
C LEU A 99 -14.10 54.84 -12.23
N ALA A 100 -13.27 54.38 -13.16
CA ALA A 100 -12.21 55.18 -13.77
C ALA A 100 -12.77 56.36 -14.54
N VAL A 101 -13.88 56.19 -15.28
CA VAL A 101 -14.58 57.31 -15.97
C VAL A 101 -15.06 58.36 -14.95
N GLN A 102 -15.77 57.91 -13.87
CA GLN A 102 -16.28 58.81 -12.84
C GLN A 102 -15.19 59.53 -12.07
N GLN A 103 -14.03 58.88 -11.83
CA GLN A 103 -12.88 59.48 -11.23
C GLN A 103 -12.34 60.63 -12.12
N SER A 104 -12.24 60.43 -13.43
CA SER A 104 -11.81 61.46 -14.38
C SER A 104 -12.76 62.65 -14.39
N GLN A 105 -14.09 62.39 -14.26
CA GLN A 105 -15.09 63.45 -14.16
C GLN A 105 -14.92 64.30 -12.87
N LEU A 106 -14.69 63.62 -11.74
CA LEU A 106 -14.43 64.32 -10.47
C LEU A 106 -13.17 65.15 -10.54
N ASP A 107 -12.09 64.63 -11.11
CA ASP A 107 -10.83 65.36 -11.28
C ASP A 107 -11.00 66.61 -12.13
N TYR A 108 -11.81 66.56 -13.18
CA TYR A 108 -12.20 67.72 -13.98
C TYR A 108 -12.96 68.74 -13.14
N LEU A 109 -13.99 68.36 -12.40
CA LEU A 109 -14.79 69.27 -11.56
C LEU A 109 -13.95 69.89 -10.46
N LEU A 110 -12.97 69.22 -9.88
CA LEU A 110 -12.04 69.79 -8.88
C LEU A 110 -11.13 70.85 -9.48
N LYS A 111 -10.67 70.66 -10.71
CA LYS A 111 -9.87 71.69 -11.44
C LYS A 111 -10.73 72.91 -11.70
N GLU A 112 -11.96 72.80 -12.17
CA GLU A 112 -12.89 73.84 -12.41
C GLU A 112 -13.28 74.60 -11.10
N LYS A 113 -13.49 73.90 -10.00
CA LYS A 113 -13.69 74.48 -8.67
C LYS A 113 -12.51 75.36 -8.27
N THR A 114 -11.28 74.88 -8.43
CA THR A 114 -10.06 75.62 -8.12
C THR A 114 -9.96 76.88 -8.98
N ARG A 115 -10.31 76.81 -10.27
CA ARG A 115 -10.38 77.90 -11.18
C ARG A 115 -11.38 78.97 -10.73
N LEU A 116 -12.62 78.57 -10.40
CA LEU A 116 -13.67 79.45 -9.89
C LEU A 116 -13.28 80.15 -8.56
N GLN A 117 -12.61 79.44 -7.66
CA GLN A 117 -12.10 79.99 -6.40
C GLN A 117 -11.08 81.15 -6.66
N ASN A 118 -10.19 80.99 -7.66
CA ASN A 118 -9.24 81.98 -8.03
C ASN A 118 -9.89 83.21 -8.70
N LEU A 119 -10.90 82.98 -9.56
CA LEU A 119 -11.67 84.00 -10.19
C LEU A 119 -12.52 84.78 -9.18
N LEU A 120 -13.10 84.16 -8.18
CA LEU A 120 -13.83 84.80 -7.10
C LEU A 120 -12.88 85.75 -6.27
N LYS A 121 -11.66 85.34 -5.99
CA LYS A 121 -10.65 86.14 -5.32
C LYS A 121 -10.26 87.39 -6.13
N ALA A 122 -10.43 87.34 -7.45
CA ALA A 122 -10.18 88.42 -8.37
C ALA A 122 -11.44 89.22 -8.74
N ASP A 123 -12.56 89.04 -8.00
CA ASP A 123 -13.87 89.67 -8.24
C ASP A 123 -14.43 89.39 -9.66
N ALA A 124 -13.96 88.31 -10.31
CA ALA A 124 -14.37 87.87 -11.67
C ALA A 124 -15.34 86.75 -11.72
N ALA A 125 -15.85 86.25 -10.57
CA ALA A 125 -16.92 85.21 -10.45
C ALA A 125 -17.82 85.56 -9.26
N THR A 126 -19.02 84.95 -9.21
CA THR A 126 -20.00 85.06 -8.14
C THR A 126 -19.92 83.97 -7.13
N GLN A 127 -20.30 84.20 -5.84
CA GLN A 127 -20.38 83.21 -4.80
C GLN A 127 -21.33 82.08 -5.21
N LYS A 128 -22.46 82.40 -5.84
CA LYS A 128 -23.43 81.40 -6.35
C LYS A 128 -22.78 80.40 -7.33
N GLN A 129 -21.91 80.89 -8.24
CA GLN A 129 -21.20 80.01 -9.17
C GLN A 129 -20.27 79.02 -8.44
N LEU A 130 -19.60 79.47 -7.38
CA LEU A 130 -18.77 78.58 -6.56
C LEU A 130 -19.63 77.57 -5.77
N ASP A 131 -20.78 77.98 -5.22
CA ASP A 131 -21.71 77.12 -4.49
C ASP A 131 -22.28 76.08 -5.41
N ASP A 132 -22.70 76.41 -6.63
CA ASP A 132 -23.16 75.48 -7.65
C ASP A 132 -22.07 74.44 -8.05
N MET A 133 -20.80 74.92 -8.13
CA MET A 133 -19.70 74.02 -8.42
C MET A 133 -19.39 73.06 -7.24
N ASN A 134 -19.48 73.56 -6.00
CA ASN A 134 -19.32 72.77 -4.79
C ASN A 134 -20.37 71.59 -4.76
N ALA A 135 -21.65 71.89 -5.08
CA ALA A 135 -22.71 70.91 -5.15
C ALA A 135 -22.40 69.84 -6.21
N LYS A 136 -21.90 70.25 -7.40
CA LYS A 136 -21.51 69.27 -8.45
C LYS A 136 -20.33 68.36 -8.02
N VAL A 137 -19.32 68.94 -7.35
CA VAL A 137 -18.22 68.15 -6.82
C VAL A 137 -18.73 67.12 -5.77
N GLU A 138 -19.57 67.56 -4.85
CA GLU A 138 -20.14 66.71 -3.83
C GLU A 138 -20.99 65.58 -4.45
N GLU A 139 -21.80 65.89 -5.46
CA GLU A 139 -22.56 64.86 -6.21
C GLU A 139 -21.66 63.84 -6.86
N ALA A 140 -20.60 64.29 -7.57
CA ALA A 140 -19.63 63.38 -8.20
C ALA A 140 -18.90 62.52 -7.17
N GLN A 141 -18.55 63.07 -5.99
CA GLN A 141 -17.95 62.30 -4.89
C GLN A 141 -18.90 61.22 -4.36
N ARG A 142 -20.19 61.55 -4.19
CA ARG A 142 -21.19 60.54 -3.76
C ARG A 142 -21.40 59.45 -4.80
N GLN A 143 -21.44 59.79 -6.10
CA GLN A 143 -21.52 58.79 -7.18
C GLN A 143 -20.32 57.91 -7.20
N LEU A 144 -19.11 58.43 -6.98
CA LEU A 144 -17.87 57.63 -6.91
C LEU A 144 -17.88 56.70 -5.69
N ALA A 145 -18.40 57.15 -4.53
CA ALA A 145 -18.58 56.31 -3.35
C ALA A 145 -19.52 55.12 -3.61
N VAL A 146 -20.62 55.33 -4.33
CA VAL A 146 -21.58 54.27 -4.73
C VAL A 146 -20.90 53.25 -5.63
N LEU A 147 -20.10 53.70 -6.64
CA LEU A 147 -19.38 52.78 -7.52
C LEU A 147 -18.31 51.96 -6.78
N LYS A 148 -17.60 52.58 -5.83
CA LYS A 148 -16.65 51.86 -4.94
C LYS A 148 -17.37 50.76 -4.15
N GLN A 149 -18.53 51.10 -3.56
CA GLN A 149 -19.33 50.11 -2.83
C GLN A 149 -19.81 48.99 -3.75
N GLN A 150 -20.21 49.28 -4.98
CA GLN A 150 -20.63 48.28 -5.96
C GLN A 150 -19.49 47.37 -6.38
N ILE A 151 -18.26 47.88 -6.52
CA ILE A 151 -17.07 47.02 -6.74
C ILE A 151 -16.86 46.09 -5.56
N HIS A 152 -16.94 46.61 -4.32
CA HIS A 152 -16.78 45.79 -3.12
C HIS A 152 -17.79 44.64 -3.09
N LEU A 153 -19.09 44.94 -3.30
CA LEU A 153 -20.15 43.94 -3.35
C LEU A 153 -19.94 42.91 -4.48
N SER A 154 -19.59 43.39 -5.69
CA SER A 154 -19.32 42.47 -6.81
C SER A 154 -18.12 41.58 -6.54
N THR A 155 -17.06 42.13 -5.92
CA THR A 155 -15.86 41.34 -5.56
C THR A 155 -16.19 40.30 -4.47
N SER A 156 -17.00 40.70 -3.45
CA SER A 156 -17.46 39.77 -2.40
C SER A 156 -18.29 38.64 -2.99
N ASN A 157 -19.26 38.97 -3.86
CA ASN A 157 -20.10 37.94 -4.51
C ASN A 157 -19.25 36.96 -5.35
N VAL A 158 -18.28 37.46 -6.11
CA VAL A 158 -17.34 36.62 -6.87
C VAL A 158 -16.53 35.74 -5.94
N HIS A 159 -16.06 36.29 -4.81
CA HIS A 159 -15.31 35.52 -3.81
C HIS A 159 -16.17 34.41 -3.22
N GLU A 160 -17.39 34.70 -2.81
CA GLU A 160 -18.34 33.71 -2.27
C GLU A 160 -18.66 32.60 -3.28
N GLN A 161 -18.93 32.98 -4.54
CA GLN A 161 -19.14 32.01 -5.62
C GLN A 161 -17.92 31.14 -5.83
N ASN A 162 -16.71 31.71 -5.85
CA ASN A 162 -15.48 30.96 -5.98
C ASN A 162 -15.25 30.02 -4.80
N GLN A 163 -15.56 30.45 -3.56
CA GLN A 163 -15.47 29.58 -2.38
C GLN A 163 -16.45 28.41 -2.47
N THR A 164 -17.69 28.64 -2.94
CA THR A 164 -18.66 27.58 -3.18
C THR A 164 -18.13 26.58 -4.21
N ILE A 165 -17.63 27.05 -5.37
CA ILE A 165 -17.06 26.20 -6.41
C ILE A 165 -15.84 25.39 -5.89
N LEU A 166 -14.98 26.01 -5.09
CA LEU A 166 -13.81 25.31 -4.49
C LEU A 166 -14.26 24.26 -3.48
N SER A 167 -15.32 24.55 -2.70
CA SER A 167 -15.85 23.57 -1.75
C SER A 167 -16.48 22.35 -2.44
N GLU A 168 -17.05 22.52 -3.63
CA GLU A 168 -17.54 21.42 -4.47
C GLU A 168 -16.42 20.67 -5.18
N LYS A 169 -15.39 21.39 -5.63
CA LYS A 169 -14.25 20.83 -6.39
C LYS A 169 -13.37 19.93 -5.52
N ASN A 170 -13.05 20.35 -4.30
CA ASN A 170 -12.09 19.65 -3.45
C ASN A 170 -12.49 18.19 -3.14
N PRO A 171 -13.75 17.87 -2.78
CA PRO A 171 -14.21 16.49 -2.62
C PRO A 171 -14.08 15.65 -3.90
N LEU A 172 -14.35 16.27 -5.07
CA LEU A 172 -14.22 15.58 -6.36
C LEU A 172 -12.76 15.26 -6.69
N GLU A 173 -11.82 16.14 -6.36
CA GLU A 173 -10.38 15.84 -6.50
C GLU A 173 -9.99 14.63 -5.64
N LYS A 174 -10.47 14.57 -4.40
CA LYS A 174 -10.24 13.41 -3.52
C LYS A 174 -10.89 12.13 -4.03
N SER A 175 -12.08 12.25 -4.63
CA SER A 175 -12.73 11.11 -5.31
C SER A 175 -11.91 10.62 -6.51
N ALA A 176 -11.35 11.52 -7.31
CA ALA A 176 -10.46 11.16 -8.41
C ALA A 176 -9.18 10.47 -7.92
N ASP A 177 -8.59 10.96 -6.81
CA ASP A 177 -7.42 10.34 -6.17
C ASP A 177 -7.73 8.91 -5.70
N GLN A 178 -8.92 8.70 -5.11
CA GLN A 178 -9.37 7.38 -4.65
C GLN A 178 -9.55 6.40 -5.81
N ILE A 179 -10.17 6.85 -6.92
CA ILE A 179 -10.33 6.03 -8.11
C ILE A 179 -8.97 5.69 -8.71
N GLU A 180 -8.02 6.64 -8.72
CA GLU A 180 -6.65 6.39 -9.17
C GLU A 180 -5.94 5.31 -8.36
N ASP A 181 -6.11 5.31 -7.03
CA ASP A 181 -5.56 4.27 -6.17
C ASP A 181 -6.16 2.88 -6.49
N GLN A 182 -7.48 2.84 -6.75
CA GLN A 182 -8.16 1.61 -7.18
C GLN A 182 -7.66 1.12 -8.55
N ILE A 183 -7.40 2.03 -9.50
CA ILE A 183 -6.82 1.70 -10.81
C ILE A 183 -5.43 1.10 -10.64
N LYS A 184 -4.58 1.68 -9.79
CA LYS A 184 -3.24 1.15 -9.49
C LYS A 184 -3.29 -0.25 -8.89
N LYS A 185 -4.29 -0.54 -8.07
CA LYS A 185 -4.53 -1.88 -7.48
C LYS A 185 -4.99 -2.92 -8.51
N GLY A 186 -5.34 -2.53 -9.72
CA GLY A 186 -5.54 -3.42 -10.85
C GLY A 186 -4.26 -4.05 -11.37
N THR A 187 -3.09 -3.46 -11.09
CA THR A 187 -1.80 -4.09 -11.38
C THR A 187 -1.43 -5.07 -10.29
N ILE A 188 -1.17 -6.31 -10.65
CA ILE A 188 -0.80 -7.37 -9.72
C ILE A 188 0.71 -7.29 -9.45
N ILE A 189 1.08 -6.89 -8.24
CA ILE A 189 2.49 -6.72 -7.82
C ILE A 189 2.84 -7.79 -6.81
N ASN A 190 3.97 -8.47 -7.02
CA ASN A 190 4.47 -9.46 -6.09
C ASN A 190 4.99 -8.81 -4.78
N PRO A 191 4.45 -9.13 -3.59
CA PRO A 191 4.79 -8.47 -2.34
C PRO A 191 6.10 -8.92 -1.70
N VAL A 192 6.57 -10.14 -2.02
CA VAL A 192 7.74 -10.77 -1.38
C VAL A 192 8.64 -11.46 -2.41
N LYS A 193 9.96 -11.52 -2.14
CA LYS A 193 10.86 -12.37 -2.93
C LYS A 193 10.58 -13.85 -2.62
N GLY A 194 10.48 -14.72 -3.65
CA GLY A 194 10.29 -16.14 -3.45
C GLY A 194 10.03 -16.90 -4.73
N THR A 195 9.66 -18.16 -4.58
CA THR A 195 9.24 -19.06 -5.66
C THR A 195 7.75 -19.31 -5.62
N VAL A 196 7.09 -19.23 -6.75
CA VAL A 196 5.66 -19.55 -6.89
C VAL A 196 5.44 -21.05 -6.61
N LEU A 197 4.66 -21.35 -5.59
CA LEU A 197 4.34 -22.73 -5.20
C LEU A 197 3.10 -23.25 -5.91
N THR A 198 2.07 -22.42 -6.01
CA THR A 198 0.78 -22.80 -6.59
C THR A 198 0.13 -21.61 -7.26
N LYS A 199 -0.38 -21.77 -8.45
CA LYS A 199 -1.17 -20.78 -9.20
C LYS A 199 -2.65 -21.13 -9.10
N TYR A 200 -3.47 -20.20 -8.55
CA TYR A 200 -4.92 -20.43 -8.31
C TYR A 200 -5.83 -19.77 -9.35
N ALA A 201 -5.32 -18.82 -10.13
CA ALA A 201 -6.10 -18.06 -11.08
C ALA A 201 -5.39 -17.98 -12.44
N PHE A 202 -6.17 -17.85 -13.50
CA PHE A 202 -5.67 -17.84 -14.87
C PHE A 202 -6.16 -16.60 -15.62
N GLU A 203 -5.44 -16.25 -16.67
CA GLU A 203 -5.83 -15.20 -17.63
C GLU A 203 -7.22 -15.51 -18.21
N GLY A 204 -8.05 -14.48 -18.33
CA GLY A 204 -9.44 -14.58 -18.79
C GLY A 204 -10.45 -14.84 -17.67
N GLU A 205 -10.04 -15.29 -16.47
CA GLU A 205 -10.94 -15.51 -15.36
C GLU A 205 -11.42 -14.20 -14.71
N MET A 206 -12.62 -14.25 -14.15
CA MET A 206 -13.12 -13.18 -13.28
C MET A 206 -12.59 -13.36 -11.86
N THR A 207 -12.04 -12.27 -11.30
CA THR A 207 -11.57 -12.25 -9.92
C THR A 207 -12.29 -11.17 -9.11
N GLY A 208 -12.27 -11.30 -7.78
CA GLY A 208 -12.78 -10.31 -6.84
C GLY A 208 -11.70 -9.92 -5.83
N ALA A 209 -11.83 -8.77 -5.21
CA ALA A 209 -10.93 -8.35 -4.14
C ALA A 209 -10.87 -9.41 -3.03
N GLY A 210 -9.66 -9.81 -2.63
CA GLY A 210 -9.41 -10.87 -1.66
C GLY A 210 -9.32 -12.28 -2.23
N LYS A 211 -9.71 -12.54 -3.51
CA LYS A 211 -9.58 -13.87 -4.12
C LYS A 211 -8.09 -14.18 -4.36
N ALA A 212 -7.66 -15.38 -3.90
CA ALA A 212 -6.28 -15.82 -4.07
C ALA A 212 -5.92 -15.96 -5.56
N LEU A 213 -4.77 -15.46 -5.93
CA LEU A 213 -4.22 -15.55 -7.28
C LEU A 213 -3.10 -16.59 -7.36
N TYR A 214 -2.21 -16.60 -6.40
CA TYR A 214 -1.13 -17.59 -6.29
C TYR A 214 -0.55 -17.62 -4.87
N LYS A 215 0.25 -18.66 -4.62
CA LYS A 215 0.99 -18.85 -3.38
C LYS A 215 2.48 -18.77 -3.68
N ILE A 216 3.23 -18.05 -2.85
CA ILE A 216 4.67 -17.86 -2.97
C ILE A 216 5.35 -18.09 -1.62
N ALA A 217 6.55 -18.66 -1.63
CA ALA A 217 7.39 -18.78 -0.44
C ALA A 217 8.86 -18.55 -0.79
N ASN A 218 9.61 -18.05 0.17
CA ASN A 218 11.07 -18.03 0.03
C ASN A 218 11.61 -19.43 0.37
N ILE A 219 12.06 -20.15 -0.64
CA ILE A 219 12.65 -21.49 -0.52
C ILE A 219 14.19 -21.50 -0.63
N ASP A 220 14.85 -20.34 -0.76
CA ASP A 220 16.32 -20.23 -0.70
C ASP A 220 16.85 -20.62 0.70
N THR A 221 16.02 -20.39 1.71
CA THR A 221 16.24 -20.83 3.09
C THR A 221 14.95 -21.44 3.61
N ILE A 222 15.02 -22.69 4.00
CA ILE A 222 13.85 -23.46 4.44
C ILE A 222 13.95 -23.74 5.96
N THR A 223 12.84 -23.87 6.62
CA THR A 223 12.77 -24.15 8.05
C THR A 223 12.51 -25.62 8.29
N LEU A 224 13.36 -26.30 9.05
CA LEU A 224 13.04 -27.60 9.60
C LEU A 224 12.32 -27.42 10.94
N ARG A 225 11.06 -27.81 11.02
CA ARG A 225 10.32 -27.93 12.27
C ARG A 225 10.49 -29.34 12.80
N ALA A 226 11.33 -29.48 13.83
CA ALA A 226 11.64 -30.75 14.47
C ALA A 226 11.16 -30.76 15.92
N TYR A 227 11.14 -31.94 16.53
CA TYR A 227 10.61 -32.14 17.85
C TYR A 227 11.66 -32.79 18.73
N ILE A 228 11.82 -32.24 19.95
CA ILE A 228 12.74 -32.73 20.99
C ILE A 228 11.95 -33.14 22.23
N THR A 229 12.53 -34.00 23.04
CA THR A 229 11.98 -34.38 24.35
C THR A 229 12.31 -33.33 25.42
N GLY A 230 11.55 -33.30 26.52
CA GLY A 230 11.85 -32.44 27.67
C GLY A 230 13.21 -32.67 28.28
N ALA A 231 13.76 -33.88 28.21
CA ALA A 231 15.09 -34.21 28.71
C ALA A 231 16.22 -33.57 27.88
N GLN A 232 16.00 -33.28 26.61
CA GLN A 232 16.98 -32.65 25.72
C GLN A 232 16.98 -31.11 25.84
N LEU A 233 15.88 -30.52 26.33
CA LEU A 233 15.67 -29.08 26.40
C LEU A 233 16.81 -28.30 27.09
N PRO A 234 17.38 -28.74 28.24
CA PRO A 234 18.45 -28.00 28.92
C PRO A 234 19.75 -27.88 28.09
N GLY A 235 19.99 -28.81 27.13
CA GLY A 235 21.18 -28.84 26.28
C GLY A 235 21.07 -27.98 25.03
N ILE A 236 19.90 -27.35 24.77
CA ILE A 236 19.61 -26.67 23.50
C ILE A 236 19.58 -25.15 23.69
N LYS A 237 20.26 -24.43 22.81
CA LYS A 237 20.33 -22.97 22.83
C LYS A 237 20.00 -22.38 21.46
N THR A 238 19.20 -21.31 21.47
CA THR A 238 18.99 -20.51 20.24
C THR A 238 20.33 -19.94 19.74
N GLY A 239 20.53 -19.97 18.43
CA GLY A 239 21.79 -19.61 17.79
C GLY A 239 22.77 -20.77 17.59
N GLN A 240 22.48 -21.95 18.16
CA GLN A 240 23.31 -23.14 18.00
C GLN A 240 23.29 -23.62 16.54
N ILE A 241 24.48 -23.99 16.04
CA ILE A 241 24.63 -24.66 14.73
C ILE A 241 24.42 -26.16 14.95
N VAL A 242 23.56 -26.74 14.14
CA VAL A 242 23.20 -28.16 14.19
C VAL A 242 23.41 -28.80 12.82
N THR A 243 23.61 -30.11 12.80
CA THR A 243 23.69 -30.89 11.56
C THR A 243 22.32 -31.46 11.25
N VAL A 244 21.75 -31.05 10.13
CA VAL A 244 20.48 -31.57 9.61
C VAL A 244 20.79 -32.59 8.50
N LYS A 245 20.20 -33.76 8.61
CA LYS A 245 20.37 -34.84 7.64
C LYS A 245 19.05 -35.12 6.93
N THR A 246 19.12 -35.36 5.64
CA THR A 246 17.99 -35.80 4.83
C THR A 246 18.36 -37.08 4.08
N ASP A 247 17.41 -38.01 4.00
CA ASP A 247 17.62 -39.22 3.22
C ASP A 247 17.61 -38.90 1.72
N THR A 248 18.62 -39.37 1.03
CA THR A 248 18.79 -39.20 -0.41
C THR A 248 19.13 -40.57 -0.97
N ASP A 249 18.15 -41.35 -1.40
CA ASP A 249 18.32 -42.68 -2.03
C ASP A 249 19.19 -43.64 -1.21
N GLY A 250 18.86 -43.74 0.10
CA GLY A 250 19.59 -44.60 1.07
C GLY A 250 20.92 -44.03 1.55
N LYS A 251 21.27 -42.77 1.20
CA LYS A 251 22.42 -42.04 1.73
C LYS A 251 21.94 -40.75 2.38
N TYR A 252 22.59 -40.38 3.48
CA TYR A 252 22.30 -39.09 4.13
C TYR A 252 23.09 -37.97 3.48
N LYS A 253 22.40 -36.84 3.22
CA LYS A 253 23.01 -35.57 2.84
C LYS A 253 22.94 -34.63 4.03
N ASP A 254 24.10 -34.08 4.39
CA ASP A 254 24.26 -33.22 5.56
C ASP A 254 24.11 -31.74 5.16
N TYR A 255 23.33 -31.00 5.96
CA TYR A 255 23.17 -29.57 5.86
C TYR A 255 23.49 -28.91 7.20
N LYS A 256 24.11 -27.74 7.19
CA LYS A 256 24.28 -26.93 8.38
C LYS A 256 23.03 -26.09 8.61
N GLY A 257 22.38 -26.26 9.76
CA GLY A 257 21.25 -25.46 10.16
C GLY A 257 21.54 -24.61 11.39
N THR A 258 20.82 -23.52 11.56
CA THR A 258 20.87 -22.68 12.76
C THR A 258 19.54 -22.78 13.50
N LEU A 259 19.56 -23.23 14.73
CA LEU A 259 18.39 -23.26 15.60
C LEU A 259 18.05 -21.83 16.01
N TYR A 260 16.86 -21.34 15.65
CA TYR A 260 16.48 -19.98 15.92
C TYR A 260 15.26 -19.83 16.83
N TRP A 261 14.53 -20.91 17.07
CA TRP A 261 13.34 -20.88 17.93
C TRP A 261 13.12 -22.24 18.61
N VAL A 262 12.69 -22.17 19.85
CA VAL A 262 12.26 -23.30 20.67
C VAL A 262 10.90 -22.94 21.25
N SER A 263 9.95 -23.89 21.24
CA SER A 263 8.61 -23.69 21.77
C SER A 263 8.64 -23.55 23.29
N ASP A 264 7.94 -22.54 23.82
CA ASP A 264 7.71 -22.35 25.27
C ASP A 264 6.66 -23.31 25.84
N LYS A 265 5.92 -24.03 24.96
CA LYS A 265 4.86 -24.95 25.33
C LYS A 265 5.13 -26.31 24.75
N ALA A 266 4.88 -27.35 25.55
CA ALA A 266 4.90 -28.71 25.07
C ALA A 266 3.73 -28.95 24.09
N GLU A 267 4.03 -29.68 23.04
CA GLU A 267 3.06 -30.14 22.03
C GLU A 267 2.95 -31.68 22.11
N PHE A 268 1.80 -32.20 21.68
CA PHE A 268 1.70 -33.63 21.47
C PHE A 268 2.34 -33.97 20.10
N THR A 269 3.03 -35.13 20.05
CA THR A 269 3.56 -35.59 18.75
C THR A 269 2.44 -35.69 17.73
N PRO A 270 2.63 -35.28 16.47
CA PRO A 270 1.58 -35.27 15.44
C PRO A 270 1.15 -36.66 14.94
N LYS A 271 1.44 -37.74 15.66
CA LYS A 271 1.00 -39.09 15.30
C LYS A 271 -0.43 -39.36 15.75
N THR A 272 -1.26 -39.78 14.80
CA THR A 272 -2.71 -40.03 14.93
C THR A 272 -3.10 -41.30 15.67
N ILE A 273 -2.18 -42.08 16.21
CA ILE A 273 -2.49 -43.36 16.92
C ILE A 273 -1.94 -43.24 18.34
N GLN A 274 -2.86 -43.13 19.30
CA GLN A 274 -2.56 -42.99 20.71
C GLN A 274 -2.65 -44.34 21.40
N THR A 275 -1.54 -44.97 21.64
CA THR A 275 -1.43 -46.01 22.67
C THR A 275 -1.23 -45.40 24.05
N LYS A 276 -1.57 -46.14 25.10
CA LYS A 276 -1.51 -45.61 26.49
C LYS A 276 -0.11 -45.16 26.92
N ASP A 277 0.94 -45.77 26.32
CA ASP A 277 2.35 -45.49 26.59
C ASP A 277 2.90 -44.28 25.82
N GLU A 278 2.20 -43.81 24.76
CA GLU A 278 2.60 -42.67 23.96
C GLU A 278 2.09 -41.32 24.50
N ARG A 279 1.18 -41.32 25.49
CA ARG A 279 0.68 -40.10 26.13
C ARG A 279 1.68 -39.42 27.05
N GLU A 280 2.76 -40.08 27.43
CA GLU A 280 3.78 -39.57 28.36
C GLU A 280 4.89 -38.78 27.65
N ASN A 281 4.94 -38.75 26.33
CA ASN A 281 6.00 -38.07 25.58
C ASN A 281 5.57 -36.67 25.11
N LEU A 282 5.55 -35.71 26.02
CA LEU A 282 5.49 -34.30 25.69
C LEU A 282 6.77 -33.93 24.94
N VAL A 283 6.61 -33.31 23.77
CA VAL A 283 7.71 -32.84 22.92
C VAL A 283 7.65 -31.32 22.81
N TYR A 284 8.81 -30.73 22.57
CA TYR A 284 8.91 -29.31 22.29
C TYR A 284 9.30 -29.13 20.82
N ALA A 285 8.55 -28.29 20.11
CA ALA A 285 8.89 -27.96 18.75
C ALA A 285 10.11 -27.02 18.72
N ILE A 286 11.02 -27.28 17.80
CA ILE A 286 12.16 -26.43 17.51
C ILE A 286 12.14 -26.05 16.02
N LYS A 287 12.63 -24.86 15.69
CA LYS A 287 12.74 -24.41 14.31
C LYS A 287 14.21 -24.13 13.98
N ILE A 288 14.66 -24.79 12.93
CA ILE A 288 16.04 -24.75 12.43
C ILE A 288 16.01 -24.17 11.02
N ARG A 289 16.74 -23.09 10.81
CA ARG A 289 16.89 -22.46 9.50
C ARG A 289 18.00 -23.16 8.73
N VAL A 290 17.69 -23.68 7.54
CA VAL A 290 18.59 -24.47 6.70
C VAL A 290 18.69 -23.79 5.33
N PRO A 291 19.90 -23.37 4.88
CA PRO A 291 20.12 -22.93 3.50
C PRO A 291 19.79 -24.09 2.53
N ASN A 292 19.03 -23.78 1.49
CA ASN A 292 18.59 -24.77 0.52
C ASN A 292 19.42 -24.66 -0.76
N ASP A 293 19.90 -25.78 -1.23
CA ASP A 293 20.62 -25.91 -2.50
C ASP A 293 19.70 -26.28 -3.69
N GLY A 294 18.36 -26.20 -3.47
CA GLY A 294 17.32 -26.57 -4.45
C GLY A 294 16.79 -28.01 -4.29
N TYR A 295 17.46 -28.84 -3.49
CA TYR A 295 17.03 -30.22 -3.23
C TYR A 295 15.93 -30.29 -2.17
N LEU A 296 16.05 -29.51 -1.10
CA LEU A 296 15.08 -29.52 0.00
C LEU A 296 13.72 -29.01 -0.47
N LYS A 297 12.66 -29.78 -0.19
CA LYS A 297 11.27 -29.44 -0.52
C LYS A 297 10.43 -29.36 0.74
N ILE A 298 9.37 -28.54 0.70
CA ILE A 298 8.38 -28.47 1.77
C ILE A 298 7.74 -29.86 1.94
N GLY A 299 7.61 -30.30 3.19
CA GLY A 299 7.08 -31.62 3.54
C GLY A 299 8.09 -32.75 3.55
N MET A 300 9.34 -32.55 3.11
CA MET A 300 10.39 -33.57 3.28
C MET A 300 10.71 -33.78 4.77
N TYR A 301 11.13 -34.99 5.10
CA TYR A 301 11.62 -35.31 6.45
C TYR A 301 13.07 -34.91 6.62
N GLY A 302 13.39 -34.45 7.80
CA GLY A 302 14.75 -34.12 8.21
C GLY A 302 15.03 -34.64 9.62
N GLU A 303 16.27 -35.06 9.83
CA GLU A 303 16.80 -35.58 11.08
C GLU A 303 17.88 -34.64 11.60
N VAL A 304 17.96 -34.43 12.88
CA VAL A 304 18.84 -33.43 13.51
C VAL A 304 19.78 -34.13 14.47
N ASN A 305 21.07 -33.77 14.38
CA ASN A 305 22.06 -34.07 15.40
C ASN A 305 22.53 -32.74 16.01
N PHE A 306 22.45 -32.65 17.34
CA PHE A 306 22.99 -31.56 18.10
C PHE A 306 24.48 -31.80 18.32
N ASN A 307 25.31 -30.89 17.85
CA ASN A 307 26.79 -30.97 18.02
C ASN A 307 27.20 -30.53 19.41
#